data_0e692c1bce2b1c8d9c1ad15680d22723
#
_entry.id   0e692c1bce2b1c8d9c1ad15680d22723
#
_cell.length_a   1.000
_cell.length_b   1.000
_cell.length_c   1.000
_cell.angle_alpha   90.00
_cell.angle_beta   90.00
_cell.angle_gamma   90.00
#
_symmetry.space_group_name_H-M   'P 1'
#
loop_
_entity.id
_entity.type
_entity.pdbx_description
1 polymer ?
#
loop_
_entity_poly.entity_id
_entity_poly.type
_entity_poly.pdbx_seq_one_letter_code
_entity_poly.pdbx_strand_id
1 'polypeptide(L)'
;MRMEAPADQASGKHIVLVHGACIGGWAWFKVATRLRDAGHRVSTPDLAASGVDPRPLCEVPTFFDYTKPLLDLLESLPPGEKVVLVGHSLGGVNIALACELFPEKVTAAVFLSAFMPDHRSPPSYVLEKVRHRHRICKGSTPAYFASFLFVPLMKMFARSKKFVEGGTLDWMDTEFKPQDPEGKLPTAMQFGPLVTRAKFLQLCSPEDLTLARSLMRVGSMFVEDLRLQPPYTEARYGSVRKVFIVLKDDNAIVEGFQRWMVQNYPVDEVKEIDGADHMALFSTPAELAHCLSDIAVKYAP
;
A
#
# COMPACT_ATOMS: atom_id res chain seq x y z
N MET A 1 28.26 10.98 -43.85
CA MET A 1 28.55 11.39 -42.46
C MET A 1 27.49 10.70 -41.57
N ARG A 2 27.83 9.53 -41.01
CA ARG A 2 26.96 8.81 -40.07
C ARG A 2 27.13 9.52 -38.72
N MET A 3 26.06 10.11 -38.21
CA MET A 3 26.03 10.59 -36.83
C MET A 3 25.98 9.37 -35.92
N GLU A 4 27.05 9.09 -35.22
CA GLU A 4 27.06 8.14 -34.12
C GLU A 4 26.14 8.67 -33.02
N ALA A 5 25.20 7.89 -32.59
CA ALA A 5 24.39 8.17 -31.44
C ALA A 5 25.30 8.19 -30.20
N PRO A 6 25.10 9.10 -29.24
CA PRO A 6 25.90 9.11 -28.02
C PRO A 6 25.68 7.81 -27.27
N ALA A 7 26.74 7.06 -27.08
CA ALA A 7 26.83 5.98 -26.11
C ALA A 7 26.62 6.56 -24.71
N ASP A 8 25.88 5.87 -23.89
CA ASP A 8 25.58 6.11 -22.48
C ASP A 8 24.24 6.80 -22.16
N GLN A 9 23.16 6.26 -22.73
CA GLN A 9 21.90 6.31 -22.00
C GLN A 9 21.95 5.18 -20.98
N ALA A 10 22.14 5.52 -19.70
CA ALA A 10 21.96 4.59 -18.59
C ALA A 10 20.64 3.86 -18.82
N SER A 11 20.69 2.55 -19.01
CA SER A 11 19.51 1.76 -19.37
C SER A 11 18.44 1.97 -18.30
N GLY A 12 17.33 2.60 -18.67
CA GLY A 12 16.25 2.94 -17.74
C GLY A 12 15.75 1.69 -17.02
N LYS A 13 15.54 1.81 -15.72
CA LYS A 13 15.13 0.69 -14.86
C LYS A 13 13.63 0.45 -14.99
N HIS A 14 13.17 -0.78 -14.78
CA HIS A 14 11.75 -1.08 -14.77
C HIS A 14 11.17 -0.85 -13.36
N ILE A 15 10.24 0.09 -13.25
CA ILE A 15 9.55 0.46 -12.01
C ILE A 15 8.08 0.06 -12.15
N VAL A 16 7.57 -0.74 -11.22
CA VAL A 16 6.16 -1.14 -11.16
C VAL A 16 5.50 -0.43 -9.98
N LEU A 17 4.48 0.38 -10.28
CA LEU A 17 3.79 1.25 -9.31
C LEU A 17 2.42 0.65 -8.97
N VAL A 18 2.25 0.20 -7.73
CA VAL A 18 1.04 -0.47 -7.23
C VAL A 18 0.24 0.49 -6.37
N HIS A 19 -1.01 0.70 -6.74
CA HIS A 19 -1.91 1.64 -6.09
C HIS A 19 -2.48 1.12 -4.76
N GLY A 20 -3.07 2.04 -3.97
CA GLY A 20 -3.77 1.75 -2.71
C GLY A 20 -5.23 1.33 -2.91
N ALA A 21 -5.96 1.21 -1.80
CA ALA A 21 -7.38 0.83 -1.81
C ALA A 21 -8.27 1.86 -2.51
N CYS A 22 -9.33 1.40 -3.16
CA CYS A 22 -10.37 2.20 -3.80
C CYS A 22 -9.92 3.10 -4.96
N ILE A 23 -8.66 3.05 -5.37
CA ILE A 23 -8.11 3.80 -6.51
C ILE A 23 -7.64 2.84 -7.60
N GLY A 24 -6.89 3.30 -8.59
CA GLY A 24 -6.35 2.49 -9.67
C GLY A 24 -4.99 3.00 -10.13
N GLY A 25 -4.40 2.35 -11.13
CA GLY A 25 -3.13 2.73 -11.75
C GLY A 25 -3.13 4.15 -12.29
N TRP A 26 -4.30 4.69 -12.63
CA TRP A 26 -4.49 6.08 -13.04
C TRP A 26 -3.94 7.09 -12.02
N ALA A 27 -3.96 6.76 -10.73
CA ALA A 27 -3.48 7.68 -9.69
C ALA A 27 -1.97 8.01 -9.83
N TRP A 28 -1.22 7.20 -10.52
CA TRP A 28 0.20 7.39 -10.73
C TRP A 28 0.55 8.31 -11.92
N PHE A 29 -0.44 8.89 -12.64
CA PHE A 29 -0.21 9.55 -13.92
C PHE A 29 0.88 10.64 -13.88
N LYS A 30 0.92 11.49 -12.86
CA LYS A 30 1.93 12.55 -12.72
C LYS A 30 3.33 11.99 -12.49
N VAL A 31 3.43 10.97 -11.62
CA VAL A 31 4.72 10.33 -11.25
C VAL A 31 5.23 9.47 -12.40
N ALA A 32 4.34 8.63 -12.98
CA ALA A 32 4.70 7.76 -14.09
C ALA A 32 5.21 8.53 -15.32
N THR A 33 4.60 9.68 -15.64
CA THR A 33 5.07 10.55 -16.72
C THR A 33 6.50 11.02 -16.43
N ARG A 34 6.76 11.56 -15.24
CA ARG A 34 8.10 12.04 -14.85
C ARG A 34 9.17 10.96 -14.85
N LEU A 35 8.83 9.76 -14.38
CA LEU A 35 9.76 8.62 -14.40
C LEU A 35 10.06 8.16 -15.84
N ARG A 36 9.07 8.19 -16.75
CA ARG A 36 9.29 7.88 -18.17
C ARG A 36 10.14 8.95 -18.84
N ASP A 37 9.90 10.23 -18.53
CA ASP A 37 10.73 11.35 -19.02
C ASP A 37 12.18 11.24 -18.54
N ALA A 38 12.40 10.64 -17.34
CA ALA A 38 13.74 10.32 -16.82
C ALA A 38 14.34 9.03 -17.44
N GLY A 39 13.67 8.41 -18.41
CA GLY A 39 14.17 7.24 -19.14
C GLY A 39 13.81 5.89 -18.52
N HIS A 40 13.03 5.82 -17.46
CA HIS A 40 12.60 4.55 -16.84
C HIS A 40 11.45 3.90 -17.60
N ARG A 41 11.41 2.57 -17.61
CA ARG A 41 10.22 1.80 -17.98
C ARG A 41 9.28 1.76 -16.78
N VAL A 42 8.02 2.17 -16.96
CA VAL A 42 7.05 2.28 -15.87
C VAL A 42 5.77 1.53 -16.20
N SER A 43 5.41 0.60 -15.31
CA SER A 43 4.14 -0.13 -15.32
C SER A 43 3.26 0.31 -14.15
N THR A 44 1.98 0.53 -14.41
CA THR A 44 0.99 0.95 -13.41
C THR A 44 -0.24 0.04 -13.51
N PRO A 45 -0.15 -1.25 -13.11
CA PRO A 45 -1.27 -2.17 -13.24
C PRO A 45 -2.45 -1.72 -12.39
N ASP A 46 -3.67 -1.88 -12.90
CA ASP A 46 -4.85 -1.91 -12.07
C ASP A 46 -4.95 -3.28 -11.38
N LEU A 47 -5.14 -3.27 -10.07
CA LEU A 47 -5.49 -4.50 -9.34
C LEU A 47 -6.93 -4.90 -9.67
N ALA A 48 -7.31 -6.15 -9.36
CA ALA A 48 -8.65 -6.63 -9.66
C ALA A 48 -9.73 -5.74 -9.02
N ALA A 49 -10.83 -5.51 -9.70
CA ALA A 49 -11.93 -4.64 -9.31
C ALA A 49 -11.52 -3.17 -9.04
N SER A 50 -10.39 -2.72 -9.58
CA SER A 50 -9.85 -1.37 -9.38
C SER A 50 -9.62 -0.67 -10.72
N GLY A 51 -9.56 0.66 -10.72
CA GLY A 51 -9.30 1.44 -11.94
C GLY A 51 -10.24 1.08 -13.07
N VAL A 52 -9.70 0.62 -14.21
CA VAL A 52 -10.47 0.20 -15.39
C VAL A 52 -10.72 -1.32 -15.46
N ASP A 53 -10.28 -2.10 -14.46
CA ASP A 53 -10.62 -3.52 -14.40
C ASP A 53 -12.15 -3.70 -14.35
N PRO A 54 -12.76 -4.48 -15.26
CA PRO A 54 -14.21 -4.53 -15.40
C PRO A 54 -14.92 -5.29 -14.29
N ARG A 55 -14.20 -6.09 -13.50
CA ARG A 55 -14.78 -6.95 -12.47
C ARG A 55 -15.39 -6.13 -11.34
N PRO A 56 -16.57 -6.47 -10.84
CA PRO A 56 -17.08 -5.97 -9.57
C PRO A 56 -16.36 -6.65 -8.41
N LEU A 57 -16.33 -6.01 -7.24
CA LEU A 57 -15.64 -6.54 -6.05
C LEU A 57 -16.16 -7.92 -5.61
N CYS A 58 -17.44 -8.23 -5.83
CA CYS A 58 -18.04 -9.53 -5.49
C CYS A 58 -17.47 -10.71 -6.31
N GLU A 59 -16.78 -10.45 -7.41
CA GLU A 59 -16.05 -11.46 -8.20
C GLU A 59 -14.58 -11.61 -7.78
N VAL A 60 -14.16 -10.92 -6.73
CA VAL A 60 -12.78 -10.90 -6.21
C VAL A 60 -12.81 -11.32 -4.73
N PRO A 61 -12.99 -12.62 -4.44
CA PRO A 61 -13.25 -13.10 -3.07
C PRO A 61 -12.01 -13.04 -2.15
N THR A 62 -10.80 -13.16 -2.70
CA THR A 62 -9.57 -13.23 -1.90
C THR A 62 -8.60 -12.09 -2.21
N PHE A 63 -7.68 -11.84 -1.28
CA PHE A 63 -6.59 -10.90 -1.51
C PHE A 63 -5.63 -11.36 -2.61
N PHE A 64 -5.50 -12.68 -2.79
CA PHE A 64 -4.74 -13.24 -3.89
C PHE A 64 -5.37 -12.88 -5.23
N ASP A 65 -6.70 -13.07 -5.39
CA ASP A 65 -7.43 -12.69 -6.61
C ASP A 65 -7.34 -11.19 -6.88
N TYR A 66 -7.41 -10.37 -5.81
CA TYR A 66 -7.21 -8.92 -5.89
C TYR A 66 -5.82 -8.55 -6.43
N THR A 67 -4.79 -9.27 -5.98
CA THR A 67 -3.39 -9.01 -6.36
C THR A 67 -3.01 -9.64 -7.70
N LYS A 68 -3.81 -10.56 -8.22
CA LYS A 68 -3.48 -11.37 -9.39
C LYS A 68 -2.96 -10.58 -10.61
N PRO A 69 -3.51 -9.41 -11.01
CA PRO A 69 -2.96 -8.65 -12.13
C PRO A 69 -1.49 -8.23 -11.94
N LEU A 70 -1.09 -7.93 -10.72
CA LEU A 70 0.32 -7.67 -10.39
C LEU A 70 1.17 -8.94 -10.48
N LEU A 71 0.64 -10.07 -9.98
CA LEU A 71 1.35 -11.35 -10.01
C LEU A 71 1.56 -11.82 -11.46
N ASP A 72 0.54 -11.70 -12.30
CA ASP A 72 0.60 -12.04 -13.74
C ASP A 72 1.62 -11.14 -14.47
N LEU A 73 1.68 -9.85 -14.14
CA LEU A 73 2.70 -8.96 -14.68
C LEU A 73 4.11 -9.44 -14.33
N LEU A 74 4.36 -9.78 -13.05
CA LEU A 74 5.68 -10.26 -12.63
C LEU A 74 6.01 -11.62 -13.26
N GLU A 75 5.05 -12.53 -13.35
CA GLU A 75 5.23 -13.82 -13.99
C GLU A 75 5.62 -13.67 -15.46
N SER A 76 5.03 -12.70 -16.17
CA SER A 76 5.27 -12.42 -17.60
C SER A 76 6.63 -11.78 -17.89
N LEU A 77 7.37 -11.32 -16.88
CA LEU A 77 8.69 -10.72 -17.07
C LEU A 77 9.67 -11.73 -17.69
N PRO A 78 10.49 -11.33 -18.67
CA PRO A 78 11.53 -12.16 -19.23
C PRO A 78 12.45 -12.77 -18.17
N PRO A 79 13.05 -13.95 -18.45
CA PRO A 79 14.03 -14.54 -17.55
C PRO A 79 15.18 -13.57 -17.22
N GLY A 80 15.48 -13.42 -15.94
CA GLY A 80 16.54 -12.53 -15.45
C GLY A 80 16.13 -11.05 -15.33
N GLU A 81 14.99 -10.66 -15.86
CA GLU A 81 14.48 -9.30 -15.65
C GLU A 81 13.98 -9.11 -14.22
N LYS A 82 14.38 -7.99 -13.60
CA LYS A 82 13.95 -7.61 -12.26
C LYS A 82 13.39 -6.19 -12.25
N VAL A 83 12.52 -5.93 -11.29
CA VAL A 83 11.84 -4.63 -11.15
C VAL A 83 12.08 -4.00 -9.78
N VAL A 84 11.98 -2.68 -9.72
CA VAL A 84 11.69 -1.96 -8.47
C VAL A 84 10.18 -1.93 -8.30
N LEU A 85 9.70 -2.51 -7.21
CA LEU A 85 8.27 -2.68 -6.95
C LEU A 85 7.84 -1.68 -5.88
N VAL A 86 6.97 -0.74 -6.24
CA VAL A 86 6.51 0.34 -5.36
C VAL A 86 5.06 0.11 -4.98
N GLY A 87 4.76 0.05 -3.68
CA GLY A 87 3.39 -0.07 -3.16
C GLY A 87 3.00 1.15 -2.35
N HIS A 88 1.87 1.76 -2.68
CA HIS A 88 1.28 2.87 -1.94
C HIS A 88 0.14 2.36 -1.05
N SER A 89 0.09 2.79 0.21
CA SER A 89 -1.04 2.49 1.12
C SER A 89 -1.29 0.97 1.23
N LEU A 90 -2.50 0.47 0.92
CA LEU A 90 -2.79 -0.97 0.86
C LEU A 90 -1.89 -1.72 -0.12
N GLY A 91 -1.44 -1.06 -1.19
CA GLY A 91 -0.49 -1.62 -2.15
C GLY A 91 0.79 -2.18 -1.53
N GLY A 92 1.14 -1.75 -0.31
CA GLY A 92 2.24 -2.35 0.45
C GLY A 92 2.04 -3.82 0.77
N VAL A 93 0.80 -4.23 1.13
CA VAL A 93 0.48 -5.65 1.36
C VAL A 93 0.52 -6.44 0.05
N ASN A 94 0.09 -5.83 -1.07
CA ASN A 94 0.15 -6.46 -2.40
C ASN A 94 1.60 -6.71 -2.83
N ILE A 95 2.50 -5.72 -2.66
CA ILE A 95 3.91 -5.93 -3.01
C ILE A 95 4.61 -6.90 -2.06
N ALA A 96 4.19 -6.99 -0.80
CA ALA A 96 4.72 -7.98 0.14
C ALA A 96 4.35 -9.41 -0.31
N LEU A 97 3.09 -9.66 -0.72
CA LEU A 97 2.67 -10.92 -1.33
C LEU A 97 3.46 -11.23 -2.61
N ALA A 98 3.65 -10.23 -3.47
CA ALA A 98 4.44 -10.39 -4.69
C ALA A 98 5.90 -10.75 -4.40
N CYS A 99 6.52 -10.14 -3.38
CA CYS A 99 7.87 -10.50 -2.92
C CYS A 99 7.93 -11.89 -2.29
N GLU A 100 6.86 -12.34 -1.63
CA GLU A 100 6.78 -13.73 -1.13
C GLU A 100 6.76 -14.74 -2.28
N LEU A 101 6.06 -14.44 -3.37
CA LEU A 101 5.89 -15.35 -4.50
C LEU A 101 7.02 -15.28 -5.53
N PHE A 102 7.58 -14.09 -5.78
CA PHE A 102 8.58 -13.82 -6.83
C PHE A 102 9.79 -13.00 -6.31
N PRO A 103 10.47 -13.41 -5.21
CA PRO A 103 11.58 -12.63 -4.67
C PRO A 103 12.72 -12.44 -5.68
N GLU A 104 12.92 -13.41 -6.58
CA GLU A 104 13.95 -13.36 -7.63
C GLU A 104 13.69 -12.31 -8.71
N LYS A 105 12.45 -11.84 -8.85
CA LYS A 105 12.05 -10.81 -9.84
C LYS A 105 12.03 -9.39 -9.28
N VAL A 106 12.29 -9.22 -7.98
CA VAL A 106 12.25 -7.91 -7.32
C VAL A 106 13.64 -7.52 -6.83
N THR A 107 14.13 -6.36 -7.26
CA THR A 107 15.42 -5.81 -6.79
C THR A 107 15.25 -5.04 -5.49
N ALA A 108 14.17 -4.29 -5.38
CA ALA A 108 13.78 -3.57 -4.15
C ALA A 108 12.26 -3.41 -4.09
N ALA A 109 11.70 -3.58 -2.90
CA ALA A 109 10.31 -3.28 -2.55
C ALA A 109 10.26 -1.93 -1.83
N VAL A 110 9.54 -0.97 -2.39
CA VAL A 110 9.40 0.40 -1.87
C VAL A 110 8.02 0.58 -1.28
N PHE A 111 7.95 0.85 0.01
CA PHE A 111 6.72 1.09 0.76
C PHE A 111 6.51 2.61 0.89
N LEU A 112 5.66 3.18 0.05
CA LEU A 112 5.32 4.61 0.05
C LEU A 112 4.13 4.85 0.98
N SER A 113 4.40 5.32 2.21
CA SER A 113 3.38 5.44 3.26
C SER A 113 2.38 4.27 3.20
N ALA A 114 2.90 3.05 3.23
CA ALA A 114 2.17 1.84 2.92
C ALA A 114 2.16 0.86 4.08
N PHE A 115 1.12 0.04 4.16
CA PHE A 115 1.07 -1.05 5.12
C PHE A 115 2.16 -2.09 4.79
N MET A 116 3.09 -2.27 5.72
CA MET A 116 4.22 -3.18 5.59
C MET A 116 4.08 -4.32 6.59
N PRO A 117 3.70 -5.54 6.14
CA PRO A 117 3.63 -6.72 7.00
C PRO A 117 5.01 -7.11 7.55
N ASP A 118 5.02 -7.66 8.75
CA ASP A 118 6.19 -8.36 9.28
C ASP A 118 6.22 -9.84 8.83
N HIS A 119 7.25 -10.60 9.22
CA HIS A 119 7.41 -12.02 8.91
C HIS A 119 7.01 -12.95 10.09
N ARG A 120 6.33 -12.43 11.12
CA ARG A 120 5.96 -13.18 12.34
C ARG A 120 4.47 -13.28 12.54
N SER A 121 3.74 -12.33 11.96
CA SER A 121 2.29 -12.18 12.13
C SER A 121 1.58 -12.40 10.80
N PRO A 122 0.30 -12.84 10.80
CA PRO A 122 -0.50 -12.82 9.58
C PRO A 122 -0.48 -11.44 8.90
N PRO A 123 -0.54 -11.36 7.57
CA PRO A 123 -0.47 -10.06 6.86
C PRO A 123 -1.54 -9.04 7.28
N SER A 124 -2.68 -9.50 7.82
CA SER A 124 -3.73 -8.64 8.38
C SER A 124 -3.28 -7.84 9.62
N TYR A 125 -2.25 -8.30 10.34
CA TYR A 125 -1.86 -7.71 11.62
C TYR A 125 -1.59 -6.20 11.52
N VAL A 126 -0.87 -5.76 10.50
CA VAL A 126 -0.56 -4.34 10.29
C VAL A 126 -1.83 -3.52 10.02
N LEU A 127 -2.83 -4.10 9.33
CA LEU A 127 -4.12 -3.46 9.05
C LEU A 127 -5.00 -3.42 10.31
N GLU A 128 -4.97 -4.46 11.13
CA GLU A 128 -5.74 -4.55 12.38
C GLU A 128 -5.27 -3.53 13.42
N LYS A 129 -3.98 -3.20 13.45
CA LYS A 129 -3.45 -2.15 14.33
C LYS A 129 -4.13 -0.80 14.11
N VAL A 130 -4.56 -0.49 12.89
CA VAL A 130 -5.30 0.71 12.54
C VAL A 130 -6.79 0.62 12.94
N ARG A 131 -7.39 -0.58 12.97
CA ARG A 131 -8.83 -0.78 13.22
C ARG A 131 -9.26 -0.73 14.69
N HIS A 132 -8.38 -0.95 15.65
CA HIS A 132 -8.77 -1.20 17.05
C HIS A 132 -9.47 -0.03 17.78
N ARG A 133 -9.47 1.19 17.26
CA ARG A 133 -10.07 2.37 17.94
C ARG A 133 -11.53 2.65 17.59
N HIS A 134 -12.05 2.13 16.49
CA HIS A 134 -13.43 2.44 16.06
C HIS A 134 -14.51 1.75 16.91
N ARG A 135 -14.18 0.67 17.64
CA ARG A 135 -15.13 -0.08 18.46
C ARG A 135 -15.47 0.58 19.80
N ILE A 136 -14.69 1.55 20.26
CA ILE A 136 -14.86 2.14 21.61
C ILE A 136 -15.79 3.36 21.61
N CYS A 137 -16.07 3.99 20.48
CA CYS A 137 -16.83 5.24 20.41
C CYS A 137 -18.31 5.10 20.00
N LYS A 138 -18.81 3.92 19.67
CA LYS A 138 -20.25 3.71 19.47
C LYS A 138 -20.77 2.78 20.58
N GLY A 139 -21.30 3.41 21.64
CA GLY A 139 -22.04 2.72 22.70
C GLY A 139 -23.24 1.97 22.15
N SER A 140 -23.06 0.68 21.90
CA SER A 140 -24.07 -0.33 21.89
C SER A 140 -23.37 -1.66 22.12
N THR A 141 -23.44 -2.12 23.36
CA THR A 141 -23.03 -3.44 23.80
C THR A 141 -23.92 -4.48 23.13
N PRO A 142 -23.43 -5.42 22.32
CA PRO A 142 -24.05 -6.72 22.22
C PRO A 142 -23.47 -7.57 23.36
N ALA A 143 -24.30 -7.83 24.37
CA ALA A 143 -24.06 -8.95 25.27
C ALA A 143 -24.01 -10.22 24.42
N TYR A 144 -22.96 -10.97 24.57
CA TYR A 144 -22.62 -12.33 24.18
C TYR A 144 -21.27 -12.38 23.46
N PHE A 145 -20.22 -12.42 24.26
CA PHE A 145 -19.00 -13.24 24.06
C PHE A 145 -18.02 -12.92 25.20
N ALA A 146 -18.41 -13.34 26.41
CA ALA A 146 -17.48 -13.49 27.52
C ALA A 146 -17.16 -14.99 27.59
N SER A 147 -16.04 -15.40 27.07
CA SER A 147 -15.43 -16.69 27.40
C SER A 147 -13.93 -16.60 27.27
N PHE A 148 -13.29 -16.50 28.45
CA PHE A 148 -12.07 -17.13 28.88
C PHE A 148 -10.95 -17.34 27.82
N LEU A 149 -9.95 -16.47 27.81
CA LEU A 149 -8.51 -16.74 27.61
C LEU A 149 -7.65 -15.52 27.21
N PHE A 150 -8.13 -14.28 27.39
CA PHE A 150 -7.42 -13.08 26.88
C PHE A 150 -6.80 -12.16 27.97
N VAL A 151 -6.83 -12.53 29.23
CA VAL A 151 -6.40 -11.66 30.34
C VAL A 151 -4.87 -11.62 30.57
N PRO A 152 -4.05 -12.65 30.29
CA PRO A 152 -2.60 -12.55 30.50
C PRO A 152 -1.85 -11.72 29.43
N LEU A 153 -2.33 -11.69 28.19
CA LEU A 153 -1.64 -10.98 27.09
C LEU A 153 -1.76 -9.45 27.17
N MET A 154 -2.86 -8.94 27.73
CA MET A 154 -3.07 -7.50 27.91
C MET A 154 -2.10 -6.82 28.88
N LYS A 155 -1.53 -7.55 29.85
CA LYS A 155 -0.58 -6.97 30.82
C LYS A 155 0.82 -6.77 30.24
N MET A 156 1.19 -7.50 29.19
CA MET A 156 2.48 -7.35 28.51
C MET A 156 2.50 -6.14 27.57
N PHE A 157 1.34 -5.73 27.05
CA PHE A 157 1.20 -4.58 26.15
C PHE A 157 1.00 -3.23 26.84
N ALA A 158 0.83 -3.19 28.15
CA ALA A 158 0.61 -1.95 28.89
C ALA A 158 1.86 -1.02 28.94
N ARG A 159 3.03 -1.48 28.50
CA ARG A 159 4.26 -0.67 28.45
C ARG A 159 4.43 0.15 27.16
N SER A 160 3.60 -0.08 26.14
CA SER A 160 3.64 0.71 24.89
C SER A 160 2.52 1.76 24.77
N LYS A 161 1.86 2.11 25.89
CA LYS A 161 0.73 3.05 25.89
C LYS A 161 1.04 4.45 25.33
N LYS A 162 2.28 4.91 25.34
CA LYS A 162 2.64 6.25 24.83
C LYS A 162 2.73 6.36 23.30
N PHE A 163 2.87 5.24 22.58
CA PHE A 163 3.10 5.26 21.13
C PHE A 163 1.81 5.11 20.31
N VAL A 164 0.75 4.59 20.91
CA VAL A 164 -0.53 4.27 20.21
C VAL A 164 -1.52 5.44 20.22
N GLU A 165 -1.25 6.52 20.94
CA GLU A 165 -2.19 7.64 21.09
C GLU A 165 -2.32 8.55 19.87
N GLY A 166 -1.40 8.46 18.87
CA GLY A 166 -1.40 9.28 17.66
C GLY A 166 -1.71 8.56 16.33
N GLY A 167 -1.93 7.25 16.33
CA GLY A 167 -1.76 6.43 15.14
C GLY A 167 -2.99 5.74 14.55
N THR A 168 -4.21 6.23 14.74
CA THR A 168 -5.40 5.56 14.20
C THR A 168 -6.04 6.37 13.10
N LEU A 169 -6.25 5.73 11.93
CA LEU A 169 -7.07 6.30 10.86
C LEU A 169 -8.49 6.53 11.40
N ASP A 170 -8.90 7.79 11.41
CA ASP A 170 -10.30 8.15 11.62
C ASP A 170 -11.02 7.96 10.28
N TRP A 171 -11.88 6.94 10.21
CA TRP A 171 -12.60 6.54 9.00
C TRP A 171 -13.73 7.51 8.60
N MET A 172 -14.04 8.50 9.45
CA MET A 172 -15.04 9.56 9.19
C MET A 172 -16.33 9.03 8.52
N ASP A 173 -16.58 9.44 7.28
CA ASP A 173 -17.74 9.06 6.47
C ASP A 173 -17.47 7.85 5.54
N THR A 174 -16.44 7.06 5.81
CA THR A 174 -16.19 5.81 5.09
C THR A 174 -17.27 4.78 5.41
N GLU A 175 -17.86 4.21 4.39
CA GLU A 175 -18.83 3.14 4.53
C GLU A 175 -18.17 1.76 4.42
N PHE A 176 -18.57 0.85 5.32
CA PHE A 176 -18.20 -0.56 5.28
C PHE A 176 -19.46 -1.40 5.20
N LYS A 177 -19.58 -2.26 4.18
CA LYS A 177 -20.74 -3.09 3.94
C LYS A 177 -20.35 -4.55 3.70
N PRO A 178 -20.91 -5.53 4.45
CA PRO A 178 -20.81 -6.93 4.07
C PRO A 178 -21.42 -7.13 2.68
N GLN A 179 -20.76 -7.92 1.83
CA GLN A 179 -21.24 -8.21 0.48
C GLN A 179 -22.18 -9.43 0.44
N ASP A 180 -22.08 -10.30 1.44
CA ASP A 180 -22.94 -11.48 1.59
C ASP A 180 -23.24 -11.75 3.07
N PRO A 181 -24.36 -12.43 3.39
CA PRO A 181 -24.74 -12.74 4.76
C PRO A 181 -23.82 -13.76 5.46
N GLU A 182 -23.12 -14.59 4.69
CA GLU A 182 -22.27 -15.68 5.19
C GLU A 182 -20.83 -15.23 5.44
N GLY A 183 -20.46 -14.01 5.00
CA GLY A 183 -19.14 -13.44 5.17
C GLY A 183 -18.05 -14.13 4.35
N LYS A 184 -18.42 -14.76 3.22
CA LYS A 184 -17.51 -15.40 2.29
C LYS A 184 -16.82 -14.40 1.37
N LEU A 185 -17.50 -13.28 1.10
CA LEU A 185 -16.96 -12.19 0.30
C LEU A 185 -16.30 -11.14 1.19
N PRO A 186 -15.29 -10.42 0.69
CA PRO A 186 -14.61 -9.39 1.46
C PRO A 186 -15.57 -8.25 1.81
N THR A 187 -15.43 -7.68 3.00
CA THR A 187 -16.19 -6.49 3.39
C THR A 187 -15.91 -5.35 2.42
N ALA A 188 -16.93 -4.87 1.73
CA ALA A 188 -16.84 -3.72 0.83
C ALA A 188 -16.55 -2.44 1.62
N MET A 189 -15.70 -1.59 1.07
CA MET A 189 -15.31 -0.30 1.63
C MET A 189 -15.46 0.79 0.56
N GLN A 190 -16.08 1.91 0.94
CA GLN A 190 -16.19 3.08 0.09
C GLN A 190 -15.81 4.32 0.87
N PHE A 191 -14.83 5.06 0.41
CA PHE A 191 -14.44 6.34 1.00
C PHE A 191 -15.48 7.42 0.69
N GLY A 192 -15.90 8.14 1.73
CA GLY A 192 -16.77 9.28 1.58
C GLY A 192 -15.99 10.56 1.23
N PRO A 193 -16.71 11.65 0.87
CA PRO A 193 -16.09 12.91 0.49
C PRO A 193 -15.31 13.60 1.62
N LEU A 194 -15.72 13.40 2.89
CA LEU A 194 -15.05 14.04 4.03
C LEU A 194 -13.69 13.40 4.29
N VAL A 195 -13.62 12.08 4.42
CA VAL A 195 -12.36 11.36 4.63
C VAL A 195 -11.40 11.58 3.46
N THR A 196 -11.91 11.54 2.23
CA THR A 196 -11.12 11.77 1.02
C THR A 196 -10.43 13.12 1.06
N ARG A 197 -11.17 14.19 1.40
CA ARG A 197 -10.60 15.54 1.47
C ARG A 197 -9.69 15.75 2.68
N ALA A 198 -10.11 15.28 3.87
CA ALA A 198 -9.44 15.64 5.12
C ALA A 198 -8.24 14.76 5.44
N LYS A 199 -8.21 13.51 4.92
CA LYS A 199 -7.20 12.53 5.28
C LYS A 199 -6.28 12.13 4.14
N PHE A 200 -6.79 12.13 2.89
CA PHE A 200 -6.02 11.64 1.76
C PHE A 200 -5.48 12.75 0.88
N LEU A 201 -6.29 13.78 0.56
CA LEU A 201 -5.97 14.81 -0.43
C LEU A 201 -6.02 16.22 0.18
N GLN A 202 -5.58 16.41 1.42
CA GLN A 202 -5.68 17.71 2.08
C GLN A 202 -4.69 18.76 1.52
N LEU A 203 -3.60 18.31 0.87
CA LEU A 203 -2.61 19.18 0.24
C LEU A 203 -2.69 19.16 -1.30
N CYS A 204 -3.62 18.39 -1.86
CA CYS A 204 -3.81 18.28 -3.30
C CYS A 204 -4.66 19.44 -3.87
N SER A 205 -4.54 19.69 -5.17
CA SER A 205 -5.34 20.69 -5.86
C SER A 205 -6.83 20.31 -5.90
N PRO A 206 -7.74 21.30 -6.10
CA PRO A 206 -9.16 21.00 -6.31
C PRO A 206 -9.42 20.10 -7.53
N GLU A 207 -8.60 20.21 -8.57
CA GLU A 207 -8.68 19.38 -9.77
C GLU A 207 -8.31 17.92 -9.45
N ASP A 208 -7.25 17.69 -8.67
CA ASP A 208 -6.83 16.37 -8.23
C ASP A 208 -7.92 15.72 -7.36
N LEU A 209 -8.51 16.48 -6.44
CA LEU A 209 -9.64 16.02 -5.62
C LEU A 209 -10.85 15.64 -6.48
N THR A 210 -11.17 16.46 -7.49
CA THR A 210 -12.28 16.19 -8.41
C THR A 210 -12.02 14.92 -9.21
N LEU A 211 -10.81 14.76 -9.76
CA LEU A 211 -10.39 13.57 -10.50
C LEU A 211 -10.51 12.31 -9.61
N ALA A 212 -9.92 12.36 -8.41
CA ALA A 212 -9.96 11.25 -7.48
C ALA A 212 -11.39 10.83 -7.16
N ARG A 213 -12.26 11.77 -6.80
CA ARG A 213 -13.68 11.50 -6.50
C ARG A 213 -14.46 10.92 -7.68
N SER A 214 -14.08 11.28 -8.90
CA SER A 214 -14.72 10.76 -10.12
C SER A 214 -14.31 9.34 -10.46
N LEU A 215 -13.09 8.91 -10.06
CA LEU A 215 -12.50 7.63 -10.46
C LEU A 215 -12.37 6.62 -9.32
N MET A 216 -12.56 7.04 -8.06
CA MET A 216 -12.56 6.13 -6.92
C MET A 216 -13.69 5.09 -7.04
N ARG A 217 -13.37 3.84 -6.68
CA ARG A 217 -14.30 2.71 -6.73
C ARG A 217 -14.47 2.10 -5.33
N VAL A 218 -15.52 1.31 -5.18
CA VAL A 218 -15.67 0.42 -4.02
C VAL A 218 -14.51 -0.59 -4.04
N GLY A 219 -13.86 -0.76 -2.90
CA GLY A 219 -12.77 -1.70 -2.70
C GLY A 219 -12.94 -2.50 -1.42
N SER A 220 -11.89 -3.16 -0.97
CA SER A 220 -11.82 -3.84 0.32
C SER A 220 -10.41 -3.76 0.90
N MET A 221 -10.30 -3.95 2.22
CA MET A 221 -9.02 -4.18 2.90
C MET A 221 -8.68 -5.68 3.02
N PHE A 222 -9.60 -6.58 2.64
CA PHE A 222 -9.44 -8.05 2.68
C PHE A 222 -8.92 -8.58 4.03
N VAL A 223 -9.25 -7.92 5.13
CA VAL A 223 -8.67 -8.23 6.46
C VAL A 223 -9.03 -9.65 6.90
N GLU A 224 -10.24 -10.10 6.60
CA GLU A 224 -10.74 -11.42 6.96
C GLU A 224 -9.92 -12.54 6.26
N ASP A 225 -9.66 -12.39 4.96
CA ASP A 225 -8.84 -13.31 4.16
C ASP A 225 -7.36 -13.27 4.59
N LEU A 226 -6.80 -12.08 4.71
CA LEU A 226 -5.40 -11.89 5.14
C LEU A 226 -5.11 -12.42 6.55
N ARG A 227 -6.12 -12.50 7.41
CA ARG A 227 -6.00 -13.09 8.77
C ARG A 227 -5.80 -14.59 8.73
N LEU A 228 -6.30 -15.27 7.72
CA LEU A 228 -6.20 -16.72 7.53
C LEU A 228 -4.88 -17.13 6.87
N GLN A 229 -4.15 -16.18 6.29
CA GLN A 229 -2.88 -16.46 5.64
C GLN A 229 -1.75 -16.60 6.67
N PRO A 230 -0.78 -17.51 6.42
CA PRO A 230 0.42 -17.60 7.24
C PRO A 230 1.25 -16.31 7.11
N PRO A 231 2.11 -16.02 8.09
CA PRO A 231 3.13 -14.97 7.94
C PRO A 231 3.98 -15.19 6.69
N TYR A 232 4.38 -14.11 6.04
CA TYR A 232 5.37 -14.18 4.96
C TYR A 232 6.73 -14.64 5.50
N THR A 233 7.52 -15.32 4.66
CA THR A 233 8.75 -15.95 5.10
C THR A 233 9.96 -14.99 5.04
N GLU A 234 10.90 -15.19 5.95
CA GLU A 234 12.16 -14.45 5.92
C GLU A 234 13.02 -14.81 4.70
N ALA A 235 12.94 -16.07 4.25
CA ALA A 235 13.70 -16.55 3.10
C ALA A 235 13.21 -15.99 1.75
N ARG A 236 11.98 -15.52 1.66
CA ARG A 236 11.38 -14.99 0.42
C ARG A 236 11.09 -13.49 0.55
N TYR A 237 9.95 -13.10 1.12
CA TYR A 237 9.66 -11.68 1.36
C TYR A 237 10.76 -10.99 2.18
N GLY A 238 11.26 -11.66 3.23
CA GLY A 238 12.33 -11.15 4.08
C GLY A 238 13.63 -10.90 3.33
N SER A 239 13.96 -11.70 2.31
CA SER A 239 15.21 -11.60 1.53
C SER A 239 15.24 -10.42 0.53
N VAL A 240 14.07 -9.86 0.18
CA VAL A 240 13.99 -8.72 -0.74
C VAL A 240 14.36 -7.44 -0.01
N ARG A 241 15.21 -6.60 -0.62
CA ARG A 241 15.55 -5.27 -0.09
C ARG A 241 14.31 -4.40 0.04
N LYS A 242 14.21 -3.68 1.16
CA LYS A 242 13.06 -2.84 1.49
C LYS A 242 13.47 -1.39 1.68
N VAL A 243 12.74 -0.50 1.06
CA VAL A 243 12.85 0.94 1.26
C VAL A 243 11.49 1.44 1.75
N PHE A 244 11.47 2.25 2.81
CA PHE A 244 10.25 2.89 3.27
C PHE A 244 10.33 4.39 3.00
N ILE A 245 9.33 4.95 2.31
CA ILE A 245 9.20 6.39 2.10
C ILE A 245 8.13 6.92 3.06
N VAL A 246 8.56 7.69 4.04
CA VAL A 246 7.71 8.33 5.04
C VAL A 246 7.17 9.64 4.46
N LEU A 247 5.84 9.80 4.50
CA LEU A 247 5.15 11.03 4.15
C LEU A 247 4.78 11.76 5.45
N LYS A 248 5.38 12.94 5.68
CA LYS A 248 5.31 13.58 7.00
C LYS A 248 3.96 14.22 7.30
N ASP A 249 3.25 14.69 6.27
CA ASP A 249 1.95 15.33 6.43
C ASP A 249 0.78 14.39 6.11
N ASP A 250 1.03 13.07 6.10
CA ASP A 250 0.00 12.06 5.88
C ASP A 250 -0.96 11.99 7.08
N ASN A 251 -2.22 12.35 6.83
CA ASN A 251 -3.30 12.29 7.80
C ASN A 251 -4.07 10.96 7.80
N ALA A 252 -3.77 10.06 6.86
CA ALA A 252 -4.36 8.72 6.78
C ALA A 252 -3.49 7.69 7.51
N ILE A 253 -2.26 7.49 7.05
CA ILE A 253 -1.25 6.67 7.73
C ILE A 253 -0.25 7.63 8.36
N VAL A 254 -0.60 8.17 9.51
CA VAL A 254 0.19 9.22 10.18
C VAL A 254 1.64 8.80 10.40
N GLU A 255 2.56 9.77 10.37
CA GLU A 255 4.01 9.56 10.48
C GLU A 255 4.39 8.62 11.63
N GLY A 256 3.78 8.79 12.79
CA GLY A 256 4.05 7.93 13.95
C GLY A 256 3.77 6.45 13.70
N PHE A 257 2.74 6.13 12.91
CA PHE A 257 2.43 4.75 12.53
C PHE A 257 3.38 4.22 11.44
N GLN A 258 3.75 5.05 10.48
CA GLN A 258 4.75 4.70 9.47
C GLN A 258 6.09 4.35 10.15
N ARG A 259 6.57 5.17 11.08
CA ARG A 259 7.79 4.91 11.85
C ARG A 259 7.68 3.68 12.75
N TRP A 260 6.49 3.44 13.31
CA TRP A 260 6.24 2.22 14.08
C TRP A 260 6.42 0.96 13.21
N MET A 261 5.93 0.94 11.98
CA MET A 261 6.14 -0.19 11.05
C MET A 261 7.62 -0.43 10.79
N VAL A 262 8.38 0.63 10.48
CA VAL A 262 9.83 0.54 10.25
C VAL A 262 10.60 0.04 11.48
N GLN A 263 10.22 0.45 12.68
CA GLN A 263 10.84 -0.01 13.92
C GLN A 263 10.55 -1.47 14.25
N ASN A 264 9.34 -1.96 13.89
CA ASN A 264 8.92 -3.34 14.16
C ASN A 264 9.38 -4.33 13.08
N TYR A 265 9.57 -3.85 11.86
CA TYR A 265 10.13 -4.62 10.77
C TYR A 265 11.17 -3.77 10.01
N PRO A 266 12.46 -3.90 10.37
CA PRO A 266 13.52 -3.07 9.82
C PRO A 266 13.63 -3.17 8.30
N VAL A 267 13.94 -2.03 7.67
CA VAL A 267 14.17 -1.88 6.23
C VAL A 267 15.62 -1.50 5.95
N ASP A 268 16.06 -1.67 4.70
CA ASP A 268 17.43 -1.31 4.29
C ASP A 268 17.64 0.21 4.23
N GLU A 269 16.57 0.96 3.94
CA GLU A 269 16.64 2.41 3.84
C GLU A 269 15.29 3.07 4.18
N VAL A 270 15.36 4.23 4.82
CA VAL A 270 14.21 5.12 5.04
C VAL A 270 14.45 6.43 4.30
N LYS A 271 13.50 6.83 3.48
CA LYS A 271 13.43 8.15 2.85
C LYS A 271 12.26 8.93 3.45
N GLU A 272 12.30 10.25 3.34
CA GLU A 272 11.26 11.13 3.84
C GLU A 272 10.88 12.15 2.78
N ILE A 273 9.59 12.50 2.68
CA ILE A 273 9.10 13.58 1.84
C ILE A 273 8.29 14.53 2.74
N ASP A 274 8.78 15.76 2.84
CA ASP A 274 8.11 16.86 3.54
C ASP A 274 7.01 17.46 2.66
N GLY A 275 5.95 18.00 3.27
CA GLY A 275 4.84 18.63 2.55
C GLY A 275 4.00 17.67 1.71
N ALA A 276 4.13 16.37 1.96
CA ALA A 276 3.41 15.32 1.26
C ALA A 276 2.27 14.76 2.12
N ASP A 277 1.04 14.84 1.63
CA ASP A 277 -0.10 14.13 2.20
C ASP A 277 -0.12 12.65 1.79
N HIS A 278 -1.20 11.94 2.16
CA HIS A 278 -1.32 10.51 1.80
C HIS A 278 -1.20 10.27 0.29
N MET A 279 -1.65 11.22 -0.51
CA MET A 279 -1.58 11.17 -1.97
C MET A 279 -0.40 11.97 -2.53
N ALA A 280 0.82 11.70 -2.03
CA ALA A 280 2.07 12.25 -2.56
C ALA A 280 2.18 12.11 -4.10
N LEU A 281 1.45 11.16 -4.67
CA LEU A 281 1.30 10.95 -6.11
C LEU A 281 0.76 12.21 -6.82
N PHE A 282 -0.01 13.02 -6.10
CA PHE A 282 -0.63 14.27 -6.56
C PHE A 282 -0.01 15.50 -5.93
N SER A 283 0.20 15.49 -4.60
CA SER A 283 0.66 16.67 -3.86
C SER A 283 2.14 16.98 -4.10
N THR A 284 3.00 15.95 -4.19
CA THR A 284 4.46 16.09 -4.36
C THR A 284 5.01 15.19 -5.46
N PRO A 285 4.43 15.20 -6.69
CA PRO A 285 4.78 14.23 -7.73
C PRO A 285 6.20 14.36 -8.26
N ALA A 286 6.81 15.55 -8.20
CA ALA A 286 8.18 15.78 -8.67
C ALA A 286 9.20 15.19 -7.70
N GLU A 287 9.06 15.49 -6.41
CA GLU A 287 9.90 14.98 -5.32
C GLU A 287 9.80 13.45 -5.22
N LEU A 288 8.58 12.93 -5.32
CA LEU A 288 8.36 11.48 -5.31
C LEU A 288 9.01 10.80 -6.52
N ALA A 289 8.85 11.35 -7.73
CA ALA A 289 9.47 10.78 -8.92
C ALA A 289 11.02 10.80 -8.83
N HIS A 290 11.60 11.89 -8.32
CA HIS A 290 13.04 11.98 -8.09
C HIS A 290 13.50 10.92 -7.06
N CYS A 291 12.82 10.82 -5.93
CA CYS A 291 13.13 9.83 -4.89
C CYS A 291 13.06 8.38 -5.44
N LEU A 292 12.04 8.05 -6.23
CA LEU A 292 11.88 6.73 -6.84
C LEU A 292 12.94 6.45 -7.91
N SER A 293 13.34 7.46 -8.69
CA SER A 293 14.44 7.35 -9.67
C SER A 293 15.75 7.04 -8.96
N ASP A 294 16.09 7.76 -7.89
CA ASP A 294 17.31 7.52 -7.10
C ASP A 294 17.35 6.09 -6.52
N ILE A 295 16.21 5.63 -5.98
CA ILE A 295 16.09 4.25 -5.48
C ILE A 295 16.30 3.25 -6.63
N ALA A 296 15.70 3.49 -7.79
CA ALA A 296 15.83 2.61 -8.93
C ALA A 296 17.26 2.54 -9.45
N VAL A 297 17.97 3.66 -9.51
CA VAL A 297 19.38 3.71 -9.89
C VAL A 297 20.26 3.00 -8.85
N LYS A 298 19.97 3.19 -7.56
CA LYS A 298 20.77 2.61 -6.46
C LYS A 298 20.64 1.09 -6.37
N TYR A 299 19.43 0.54 -6.56
CA TYR A 299 19.14 -0.87 -6.26
C TYR A 299 18.92 -1.75 -7.49
N ALA A 300 18.55 -1.20 -8.64
CA ALA A 300 18.38 -2.00 -9.83
C ALA A 300 19.75 -2.21 -10.55
N PRO A 301 20.09 -3.44 -10.94
CA PRO A 301 21.35 -3.77 -11.61
C PRO A 301 21.47 -3.09 -12.98
#